data_b2fb86a17b265a44bba79acb85ce49cc
#
_entry.id   b2fb86a17b265a44bba79acb85ce49cc
#
_cell.length_a   1.000
_cell.length_b   1.000
_cell.length_c   1.000
_cell.angle_alpha   90.00
_cell.angle_beta   90.00
_cell.angle_gamma   90.00
#
_symmetry.space_group_name_H-M   'P 1'
#
loop_
_entity.id
_entity.type
_entity.pdbx_description
1 polymer ?
#
loop_
_entity_poly.entity_id
_entity_poly.type
_entity_poly.pdbx_seq_one_letter_code
_entity_poly.pdbx_strand_id
1 'polypeptide(L)'
;KSMGGGVPCGAIGGTLEVMELIVEGDYEQVGTFNGNPLTMATAKAVLTEILDDEAYRHLENLRQQVVAGLEEVIAEYGLEAYPMTFGAKGCVIFSSTRTRNYRDYMAIEDVYSHLHWLYQHNGGVFLPPWGKSEQWTLSVQHTDEDVQRFVDNFRTFARALSQ
;
A
#
# COMPACT_ATOMS: atom_id res chain seq x y z
N LYS A 1 3.36 -2.84 11.91
CA LYS A 1 2.86 -1.49 12.22
C LYS A 1 1.33 -1.42 12.17
N SER A 2 0.71 -1.79 11.06
CA SER A 2 -0.75 -1.69 10.88
C SER A 2 -1.51 -2.51 11.93
N MET A 3 -1.13 -3.77 12.12
CA MET A 3 -1.73 -4.67 13.11
C MET A 3 -1.56 -4.16 14.55
N GLY A 4 -0.44 -3.48 14.83
CA GLY A 4 -0.16 -2.90 16.14
C GLY A 4 -0.66 -1.47 16.35
N GLY A 5 -1.45 -0.89 15.43
CA GLY A 5 -1.94 0.48 15.56
C GLY A 5 -0.83 1.54 15.57
N GLY A 6 0.27 1.31 14.87
CA GLY A 6 1.46 2.16 14.88
C GLY A 6 2.57 1.67 15.83
N VAL A 7 2.26 0.81 16.78
CA VAL A 7 3.26 0.17 17.65
C VAL A 7 3.88 -1.02 16.90
N PRO A 8 5.21 -1.23 16.95
CA PRO A 8 5.87 -2.34 16.30
C PRO A 8 5.28 -3.69 16.73
N CYS A 9 4.68 -4.42 15.79
CA CYS A 9 4.06 -5.71 16.01
C CYS A 9 4.20 -6.57 14.77
N GLY A 10 4.40 -7.85 14.97
CA GLY A 10 4.42 -8.87 13.92
C GLY A 10 3.72 -10.12 14.39
N ALA A 11 3.18 -10.89 13.47
CA ALA A 11 2.60 -12.19 13.74
C ALA A 11 3.07 -13.20 12.69
N ILE A 12 3.23 -14.43 13.11
CA ILE A 12 3.43 -15.57 12.24
C ILE A 12 2.26 -16.52 12.41
N GLY A 13 1.93 -17.25 11.36
CA GLY A 13 0.87 -18.23 11.37
C GLY A 13 1.07 -19.24 10.26
N GLY A 14 0.54 -20.45 10.47
CA GLY A 14 0.65 -21.54 9.52
C GLY A 14 -0.31 -22.66 9.86
N THR A 15 -0.20 -23.79 9.17
CA THR A 15 -0.90 -25.01 9.54
C THR A 15 -0.42 -25.49 10.91
N LEU A 16 -1.25 -26.27 11.60
CA LEU A 16 -0.88 -26.84 12.91
C LEU A 16 0.47 -27.58 12.85
N GLU A 17 0.65 -28.43 11.84
CA GLU A 17 1.89 -29.18 11.60
C GLU A 17 3.13 -28.26 11.53
N VAL A 18 3.05 -27.15 10.83
CA VAL A 18 4.18 -26.20 10.72
C VAL A 18 4.40 -25.44 12.02
N MET A 19 3.32 -25.06 12.71
CA MET A 19 3.41 -24.31 13.97
C MET A 19 3.87 -25.19 15.15
N GLU A 20 3.67 -26.49 15.09
CA GLU A 20 4.19 -27.44 16.10
C GLU A 20 5.71 -27.36 16.26
N LEU A 21 6.46 -27.10 15.19
CA LEU A 21 7.92 -26.91 15.24
C LEU A 21 8.34 -25.80 16.24
N ILE A 22 7.49 -24.79 16.41
CA ILE A 22 7.73 -23.72 17.39
C ILE A 22 7.27 -24.14 18.79
N VAL A 23 6.14 -24.82 18.89
CA VAL A 23 5.57 -25.27 20.17
C VAL A 23 6.47 -26.32 20.82
N GLU A 24 7.02 -27.24 20.06
CA GLU A 24 7.93 -28.30 20.51
C GLU A 24 9.37 -27.80 20.74
N GLY A 25 9.69 -26.61 20.27
CA GLY A 25 11.00 -25.97 20.47
C GLY A 25 12.06 -26.36 19.45
N ASP A 26 11.68 -27.03 18.38
CA ASP A 26 12.59 -27.36 17.27
C ASP A 26 13.00 -26.10 16.49
N TYR A 27 12.17 -25.08 16.52
CA TYR A 27 12.44 -23.76 15.96
C TYR A 27 12.11 -22.66 16.95
N GLU A 28 13.08 -21.83 17.28
CA GLU A 28 12.90 -20.73 18.24
C GLU A 28 12.19 -19.53 17.62
N GLN A 29 11.09 -19.10 18.25
CA GLN A 29 10.42 -17.82 17.98
C GLN A 29 10.59 -16.91 19.19
N VAL A 30 11.78 -16.35 19.35
CA VAL A 30 12.15 -15.56 20.53
C VAL A 30 12.44 -14.10 20.20
N GLY A 31 12.26 -13.24 21.16
CA GLY A 31 12.62 -11.83 21.13
C GLY A 31 12.30 -11.19 22.45
N THR A 32 13.23 -10.38 22.96
CA THR A 32 13.14 -9.78 24.31
C THR A 32 11.82 -9.02 24.54
N PHE A 33 11.28 -8.40 23.49
CA PHE A 33 10.05 -7.61 23.56
C PHE A 33 8.83 -8.33 22.98
N ASN A 34 8.96 -9.59 22.57
CA ASN A 34 7.82 -10.35 22.07
C ASN A 34 6.74 -10.49 23.14
N GLY A 35 5.49 -10.27 22.76
CA GLY A 35 4.35 -10.39 23.66
C GLY A 35 4.29 -9.31 24.76
N ASN A 36 5.01 -8.19 24.65
CA ASN A 36 4.92 -7.16 25.66
C ASN A 36 3.49 -6.60 25.76
N PRO A 37 3.03 -6.25 26.99
CA PRO A 37 1.62 -5.90 27.24
C PRO A 37 1.12 -4.71 26.43
N LEU A 38 1.95 -3.70 26.19
CA LEU A 38 1.55 -2.52 25.41
C LEU A 38 1.23 -2.89 23.96
N THR A 39 2.15 -3.59 23.31
CA THR A 39 1.97 -4.02 21.92
C THR A 39 0.79 -4.98 21.77
N MET A 40 0.61 -5.89 22.73
CA MET A 40 -0.52 -6.83 22.71
C MET A 40 -1.86 -6.10 22.92
N ALA A 41 -1.92 -5.12 23.80
CA ALA A 41 -3.13 -4.33 24.03
C ALA A 41 -3.51 -3.50 22.79
N THR A 42 -2.55 -2.84 22.16
CA THR A 42 -2.80 -2.06 20.93
C THR A 42 -3.19 -2.95 19.77
N ALA A 43 -2.52 -4.08 19.56
CA ALA A 43 -2.89 -5.05 18.52
C ALA A 43 -4.30 -5.61 18.75
N LYS A 44 -4.65 -5.93 20.00
CA LYS A 44 -6.00 -6.38 20.36
C LYS A 44 -7.04 -5.30 19.98
N ALA A 45 -6.85 -4.06 20.42
CA ALA A 45 -7.79 -2.98 20.13
C ALA A 45 -7.98 -2.79 18.62
N VAL A 46 -6.89 -2.77 17.83
CA VAL A 46 -6.98 -2.64 16.37
C VAL A 46 -7.78 -3.79 15.75
N LEU A 47 -7.50 -5.02 16.15
CA LEU A 47 -8.11 -6.21 15.54
C LEU A 47 -9.56 -6.43 15.99
N THR A 48 -9.97 -5.92 17.15
CA THR A 48 -11.30 -6.17 17.70
C THR A 48 -12.24 -4.95 17.68
N GLU A 49 -11.71 -3.74 17.51
CA GLU A 49 -12.50 -2.51 17.63
C GLU A 49 -12.41 -1.60 16.42
N ILE A 50 -11.36 -1.78 15.57
CA ILE A 50 -11.13 -0.91 14.40
C ILE A 50 -11.33 -1.65 13.09
N LEU A 51 -10.76 -2.86 12.95
CA LEU A 51 -10.78 -3.63 11.70
C LEU A 51 -11.99 -4.57 11.66
N ASP A 52 -13.18 -3.98 11.59
CA ASP A 52 -14.43 -4.67 11.36
C ASP A 52 -14.81 -4.73 9.87
N ASP A 53 -15.93 -5.33 9.54
CA ASP A 53 -16.44 -5.45 8.16
C ASP A 53 -16.73 -4.08 7.52
N GLU A 54 -17.03 -3.06 8.31
CA GLU A 54 -17.29 -1.70 7.82
C GLU A 54 -15.99 -1.03 7.42
N ALA A 55 -14.95 -1.15 8.24
CA ALA A 55 -13.61 -0.67 7.93
C ALA A 55 -13.07 -1.31 6.63
N TYR A 56 -13.24 -2.61 6.45
CA TYR A 56 -12.81 -3.28 5.22
C TYR A 56 -13.62 -2.85 4.00
N ARG A 57 -14.94 -2.62 4.13
CA ARG A 57 -15.76 -2.07 3.03
C ARG A 57 -15.36 -0.65 2.68
N HIS A 58 -15.07 0.19 3.67
CA HIS A 58 -14.57 1.54 3.46
C HIS A 58 -13.23 1.54 2.70
N LEU A 59 -12.26 0.75 3.14
CA LEU A 59 -10.96 0.61 2.48
C LEU A 59 -11.10 0.12 1.03
N GLU A 60 -12.00 -0.83 0.77
CA GLU A 60 -12.25 -1.32 -0.59
C GLU A 60 -12.89 -0.25 -1.48
N ASN A 61 -13.82 0.54 -0.96
CA ASN A 61 -14.40 1.66 -1.68
C ASN A 61 -13.35 2.71 -2.06
N LEU A 62 -12.49 3.10 -1.12
CA LEU A 62 -11.39 4.03 -1.40
C LEU A 62 -10.42 3.45 -2.45
N ARG A 63 -10.08 2.16 -2.34
CA ARG A 63 -9.25 1.49 -3.33
C ARG A 63 -9.86 1.55 -4.74
N GLN A 64 -11.14 1.27 -4.86
CA GLN A 64 -11.85 1.31 -6.15
C GLN A 64 -11.83 2.73 -6.75
N GLN A 65 -12.04 3.75 -5.95
CA GLN A 65 -11.98 5.14 -6.39
C GLN A 65 -10.57 5.53 -6.87
N VAL A 66 -9.52 5.16 -6.13
CA VAL A 66 -8.13 5.39 -6.56
C VAL A 66 -7.87 4.73 -7.90
N VAL A 67 -8.22 3.45 -8.04
CA VAL A 67 -7.97 2.71 -9.29
C VAL A 67 -8.73 3.34 -10.45
N ALA A 68 -10.02 3.61 -10.30
CA ALA A 68 -10.84 4.20 -11.34
C ALA A 68 -10.32 5.58 -11.79
N GLY A 69 -9.97 6.43 -10.82
CA GLY A 69 -9.41 7.75 -11.11
C GLY A 69 -8.06 7.70 -11.83
N LEU A 70 -7.18 6.77 -11.42
CA LEU A 70 -5.90 6.56 -12.11
C LEU A 70 -6.10 6.03 -13.54
N GLU A 71 -6.96 5.04 -13.73
CA GLU A 71 -7.26 4.46 -15.06
C GLU A 71 -7.88 5.51 -16.00
N GLU A 72 -8.77 6.37 -15.50
CA GLU A 72 -9.31 7.49 -16.26
C GLU A 72 -8.21 8.43 -16.75
N VAL A 73 -7.32 8.87 -15.86
CA VAL A 73 -6.21 9.76 -16.21
C VAL A 73 -5.23 9.09 -17.16
N ILE A 74 -4.89 7.82 -16.95
CA ILE A 74 -4.02 7.04 -17.84
C ILE A 74 -4.60 6.99 -19.26
N ALA A 75 -5.91 6.74 -19.37
CA ALA A 75 -6.60 6.71 -20.66
C ALA A 75 -6.69 8.10 -21.30
N GLU A 76 -7.01 9.15 -20.52
CA GLU A 76 -7.12 10.53 -21.00
C GLU A 76 -5.82 11.05 -21.64
N TYR A 77 -4.67 10.72 -21.03
CA TYR A 77 -3.35 11.20 -21.49
C TYR A 77 -2.55 10.16 -22.28
N GLY A 78 -3.09 8.96 -22.48
CA GLY A 78 -2.41 7.90 -23.22
C GLY A 78 -1.11 7.42 -22.57
N LEU A 79 -1.04 7.37 -21.24
CA LEU A 79 0.16 6.97 -20.51
C LEU A 79 0.41 5.47 -20.63
N GLU A 80 1.66 5.08 -20.86
CA GLU A 80 2.09 3.69 -20.73
C GLU A 80 2.25 3.31 -19.24
N ALA A 81 1.14 3.18 -18.54
CA ALA A 81 1.10 2.89 -17.13
C ALA A 81 -0.16 2.11 -16.75
N TYR A 82 -0.16 1.53 -15.57
CA TYR A 82 -1.34 0.89 -14.99
C TYR A 82 -1.26 0.87 -13.47
N PRO A 83 -2.40 0.96 -12.76
CA PRO A 83 -2.45 0.75 -11.32
C PRO A 83 -2.34 -0.75 -11.00
N MET A 84 -1.59 -1.07 -9.97
CA MET A 84 -1.48 -2.41 -9.40
C MET A 84 -1.83 -2.33 -7.92
N THR A 85 -2.82 -3.12 -7.47
CA THR A 85 -3.33 -3.05 -6.11
C THR A 85 -3.44 -4.42 -5.46
N PHE A 86 -3.27 -4.44 -4.15
CA PHE A 86 -3.58 -5.57 -3.29
C PHE A 86 -4.16 -5.06 -1.96
N GLY A 87 -5.46 -5.31 -1.73
CA GLY A 87 -6.18 -4.71 -0.61
C GLY A 87 -6.04 -3.18 -0.61
N ALA A 88 -5.81 -2.59 0.53
CA ALA A 88 -5.68 -1.14 0.72
C ALA A 88 -4.36 -0.54 0.22
N LYS A 89 -3.49 -1.34 -0.40
CA LYS A 89 -2.19 -0.90 -0.94
C LYS A 89 -2.17 -0.96 -2.46
N GLY A 90 -1.35 -0.11 -3.05
CA GLY A 90 -1.12 -0.16 -4.48
C GLY A 90 0.00 0.76 -4.92
N CYS A 91 0.26 0.73 -6.22
CA CYS A 91 1.21 1.61 -6.89
C CYS A 91 0.80 1.84 -8.35
N VAL A 92 1.36 2.86 -8.96
CA VAL A 92 1.32 3.03 -10.42
C VAL A 92 2.59 2.40 -10.99
N ILE A 93 2.45 1.51 -11.93
CA ILE A 93 3.55 0.93 -12.69
C ILE A 93 3.62 1.65 -14.03
N PHE A 94 4.73 2.33 -14.30
CA PHE A 94 5.00 3.01 -15.57
C PHE A 94 5.68 2.04 -16.53
N SER A 95 4.88 1.28 -17.25
CA SER A 95 5.31 0.29 -18.23
C SER A 95 4.14 -0.10 -19.13
N SER A 96 4.41 -0.28 -20.42
CA SER A 96 3.46 -0.85 -21.38
C SER A 96 3.25 -2.37 -21.19
N THR A 97 4.17 -3.02 -20.46
CA THR A 97 4.15 -4.46 -20.22
C THR A 97 3.79 -4.78 -18.78
N ARG A 98 2.87 -5.73 -18.57
CA ARG A 98 2.50 -6.19 -17.24
C ARG A 98 3.68 -6.88 -16.54
N THR A 99 4.03 -6.38 -15.37
CA THR A 99 5.05 -6.94 -14.48
C THR A 99 4.55 -8.26 -13.89
N ARG A 100 5.24 -9.37 -14.11
CA ARG A 100 4.88 -10.71 -13.67
C ARG A 100 5.90 -11.35 -12.73
N ASN A 101 7.12 -10.82 -12.73
CA ASN A 101 8.24 -11.35 -11.95
C ASN A 101 9.25 -10.24 -11.66
N TYR A 102 10.28 -10.57 -10.88
CA TYR A 102 11.29 -9.61 -10.46
C TYR A 102 12.12 -9.03 -11.63
N ARG A 103 12.35 -9.79 -12.70
CA ARG A 103 13.09 -9.28 -13.87
C ARG A 103 12.30 -8.20 -14.59
N ASP A 104 10.99 -8.43 -14.77
CA ASP A 104 10.10 -7.41 -15.36
C ASP A 104 10.10 -6.14 -14.51
N TYR A 105 10.03 -6.30 -13.18
CA TYR A 105 10.10 -5.18 -12.24
C TYR A 105 11.43 -4.41 -12.35
N MET A 106 12.55 -5.11 -12.45
CA MET A 106 13.86 -4.47 -12.59
C MET A 106 14.03 -3.71 -13.91
N ALA A 107 13.29 -4.08 -14.96
CA ALA A 107 13.32 -3.41 -16.25
C ALA A 107 12.52 -2.09 -16.28
N ILE A 108 11.69 -1.81 -15.25
CA ILE A 108 10.96 -0.54 -15.16
C ILE A 108 11.96 0.60 -14.95
N GLU A 109 11.81 1.68 -15.70
CA GLU A 109 12.52 2.92 -15.46
C GLU A 109 11.89 3.66 -14.27
N ASP A 110 12.72 4.16 -13.36
CA ASP A 110 12.26 4.80 -12.12
C ASP A 110 12.00 6.31 -12.24
N VAL A 111 12.38 6.92 -13.36
CA VAL A 111 12.24 8.37 -13.57
C VAL A 111 10.78 8.83 -13.46
N TYR A 112 9.84 8.09 -14.04
CA TYR A 112 8.42 8.46 -13.99
C TYR A 112 7.81 8.27 -12.60
N SER A 113 8.19 7.20 -11.90
CA SER A 113 7.80 7.00 -10.50
C SER A 113 8.32 8.13 -9.62
N HIS A 114 9.58 8.53 -9.80
CA HIS A 114 10.19 9.63 -9.05
C HIS A 114 9.48 10.97 -9.33
N LEU A 115 9.19 11.28 -10.60
CA LEU A 115 8.46 12.48 -10.96
C LEU A 115 7.04 12.46 -10.38
N HIS A 116 6.32 11.35 -10.48
CA HIS A 116 5.02 11.17 -9.86
C HIS A 116 5.08 11.43 -8.33
N TRP A 117 6.07 10.87 -7.64
CA TRP A 117 6.30 11.12 -6.23
C TRP A 117 6.47 12.61 -5.91
N LEU A 118 7.27 13.35 -6.70
CA LEU A 118 7.47 14.79 -6.53
C LEU A 118 6.17 15.57 -6.72
N TYR A 119 5.37 15.22 -7.73
CA TYR A 119 4.07 15.86 -7.95
C TYR A 119 3.09 15.59 -6.81
N GLN A 120 3.05 14.37 -6.29
CA GLN A 120 2.22 14.05 -5.12
C GLN A 120 2.66 14.84 -3.88
N HIS A 121 3.97 14.89 -3.61
CA HIS A 121 4.52 15.66 -2.49
C HIS A 121 4.22 17.15 -2.60
N ASN A 122 4.44 17.74 -3.77
CA ASN A 122 4.15 19.15 -4.03
C ASN A 122 2.65 19.44 -3.92
N GLY A 123 1.80 18.48 -4.25
CA GLY A 123 0.33 18.56 -4.11
C GLY A 123 -0.19 18.19 -2.71
N GLY A 124 0.68 18.03 -1.73
CA GLY A 124 0.32 17.75 -0.33
C GLY A 124 -0.05 16.30 -0.02
N VAL A 125 0.31 15.36 -0.87
CA VAL A 125 0.16 13.93 -0.62
C VAL A 125 1.52 13.31 -0.33
N PHE A 126 1.67 12.79 0.89
CA PHE A 126 2.91 12.15 1.32
C PHE A 126 2.91 10.66 0.97
N LEU A 127 3.73 10.28 -0.01
CA LEU A 127 4.04 8.89 -0.32
C LEU A 127 5.34 8.45 0.35
N PRO A 128 5.55 7.13 0.57
CA PRO A 128 6.85 6.60 1.00
C PRO A 128 7.98 7.03 0.05
N PRO A 129 9.25 6.92 0.49
CA PRO A 129 10.39 7.24 -0.35
C PRO A 129 10.33 6.57 -1.72
N TRP A 130 10.76 7.30 -2.73
CA TRP A 130 10.75 6.91 -4.12
C TRP A 130 11.48 5.59 -4.42
N GLY A 131 11.08 4.96 -5.49
CA GLY A 131 11.63 3.74 -6.05
C GLY A 131 11.05 3.50 -7.44
N LYS A 132 11.09 2.27 -7.94
CA LYS A 132 10.47 1.92 -9.23
C LYS A 132 8.93 1.90 -9.20
N SER A 133 8.36 1.86 -8.02
CA SER A 133 6.92 1.88 -7.81
C SER A 133 6.59 2.52 -6.46
N GLU A 134 6.15 3.76 -6.50
CA GLU A 134 5.71 4.49 -5.31
C GLU A 134 4.40 3.90 -4.80
N GLN A 135 4.41 3.41 -3.57
CA GLN A 135 3.26 2.74 -3.00
C GLN A 135 2.41 3.70 -2.18
N TRP A 136 1.09 3.70 -2.44
CA TRP A 136 0.14 4.23 -1.46
C TRP A 136 -0.30 3.16 -0.48
N THR A 137 -0.74 3.59 0.68
CA THR A 137 -1.41 2.73 1.67
C THR A 137 -2.59 3.50 2.23
N LEU A 138 -3.79 3.01 1.99
CA LEU A 138 -5.00 3.57 2.54
C LEU A 138 -5.20 3.10 3.98
N SER A 139 -5.83 3.93 4.78
CA SER A 139 -6.24 3.62 6.15
C SER A 139 -7.69 4.03 6.36
N VAL A 140 -8.29 3.59 7.44
CA VAL A 140 -9.66 3.95 7.82
C VAL A 140 -9.87 5.44 8.08
N GLN A 141 -8.79 6.22 8.15
CA GLN A 141 -8.83 7.67 8.35
C GLN A 141 -8.88 8.46 7.03
N HIS A 142 -8.57 7.81 5.89
CA HIS A 142 -8.64 8.49 4.60
C HIS A 142 -10.09 8.66 4.16
N THR A 143 -10.32 9.75 3.45
CA THR A 143 -11.62 10.17 2.92
C THR A 143 -11.65 10.14 1.39
N ASP A 144 -12.83 10.31 0.79
CA ASP A 144 -12.98 10.50 -0.65
C ASP A 144 -12.21 11.74 -1.16
N GLU A 145 -12.11 12.79 -0.32
CA GLU A 145 -11.36 14.01 -0.65
C GLU A 145 -9.85 13.75 -0.74
N ASP A 146 -9.31 12.87 0.12
CA ASP A 146 -7.90 12.47 0.07
C ASP A 146 -7.62 11.68 -1.22
N VAL A 147 -8.52 10.80 -1.61
CA VAL A 147 -8.43 10.06 -2.88
C VAL A 147 -8.49 11.02 -4.06
N GLN A 148 -9.45 11.97 -4.05
CA GLN A 148 -9.58 12.95 -5.13
C GLN A 148 -8.31 13.79 -5.28
N ARG A 149 -7.72 14.25 -4.18
CA ARG A 149 -6.45 14.98 -4.18
C ARG A 149 -5.33 14.17 -4.81
N PHE A 150 -5.22 12.89 -4.47
CA PHE A 150 -4.22 12.00 -5.06
C PHE A 150 -4.39 11.87 -6.58
N VAL A 151 -5.63 11.70 -7.05
CA VAL A 151 -5.95 11.60 -8.49
C VAL A 151 -5.70 12.93 -9.22
N ASP A 152 -6.06 14.07 -8.63
CA ASP A 152 -5.83 15.39 -9.23
C ASP A 152 -4.34 15.71 -9.37
N ASN A 153 -3.52 15.32 -8.38
CA ASN A 153 -2.08 15.44 -8.48
C ASN A 153 -1.52 14.56 -9.59
N PHE A 154 -2.03 13.33 -9.74
CA PHE A 154 -1.66 12.43 -10.82
C PHE A 154 -2.08 12.98 -12.19
N ARG A 155 -3.25 13.59 -12.31
CA ARG A 155 -3.70 14.29 -13.52
C ARG A 155 -2.78 15.47 -13.87
N THR A 156 -2.33 16.21 -12.87
CA THR A 156 -1.39 17.33 -13.06
C THR A 156 -0.03 16.83 -13.57
N PHE A 157 0.47 15.73 -13.01
CA PHE A 157 1.66 15.06 -13.51
C PHE A 157 1.49 14.56 -14.95
N ALA A 158 0.40 13.85 -15.25
CA ALA A 158 0.12 13.31 -16.58
C ALA A 158 0.07 14.42 -17.65
N ARG A 159 -0.58 15.52 -17.34
CA ARG A 159 -0.64 16.72 -18.22
C ARG A 159 0.75 17.30 -18.50
N ALA A 160 1.62 17.33 -17.52
CA ALA A 160 2.97 17.85 -17.69
C ALA A 160 3.85 16.94 -18.57
N LEU A 161 3.60 15.63 -18.56
CA LEU A 161 4.30 14.68 -19.45
C LEU A 161 3.85 14.77 -20.92
N SER A 162 2.65 15.31 -21.17
CA SER A 162 2.06 15.38 -22.52
C SER A 162 2.38 16.69 -23.25
N GLN A 163 3.14 17.59 -22.64
CA GLN A 163 3.62 18.85 -23.22
C GLN A 163 5.01 18.72 -23.82
#